data_7b641048bf622c41c529ad08d846920b
#
_entry.id   7b641048bf622c41c529ad08d846920b
#
_cell.length_a   1.000
_cell.length_b   1.000
_cell.length_c   1.000
_cell.angle_alpha   90.00
_cell.angle_beta   90.00
_cell.angle_gamma   90.00
#
_symmetry.space_group_name_H-M   'P 1'
#
loop_
_entity.id
_entity.type
_entity.pdbx_description
1 polymer ?
#
loop_
_entity_poly.entity_id
_entity_poly.type
_entity_poly.pdbx_seq_one_letter_code
_entity_poly.pdbx_strand_id
1 'polypeptide(L)'
;WCLGNEMDGPCQMGHKTAAEYGRVAAETARLMKFMDPEVETVACGSSSLEMSTFGSWEYTVLDEAYDQVDYLSLHQYYGNQAGDTADFLACSKGMDDFISGVVSICDAVKA
;
A
#
# COMPACT_ATOMS: atom_id res chain seq x y z
N TRP A 1 5.80 -10.43 -6.82
CA TRP A 1 6.74 -10.24 -5.72
C TRP A 1 6.39 -9.01 -4.91
N CYS A 2 6.26 -9.18 -3.59
CA CYS A 2 6.02 -8.03 -2.68
C CYS A 2 7.36 -7.37 -2.34
N LEU A 3 7.41 -6.05 -2.50
CA LEU A 3 8.59 -5.24 -2.26
C LEU A 3 8.62 -4.71 -0.81
N GLY A 4 8.37 -5.58 0.15
CA GLY A 4 8.31 -5.27 1.57
C GLY A 4 6.95 -5.57 2.16
N ASN A 5 6.80 -5.33 3.46
CA ASN A 5 5.57 -5.53 4.22
C ASN A 5 5.40 -4.42 5.26
N GLU A 6 4.27 -3.70 5.20
CA GLU A 6 3.92 -2.66 6.16
C GLU A 6 5.05 -1.65 6.43
N MET A 7 5.69 -1.20 5.38
CA MET A 7 6.90 -0.39 5.46
C MET A 7 6.66 1.01 6.05
N ASP A 8 5.42 1.44 6.15
CA ASP A 8 4.98 2.65 6.85
C ASP A 8 4.90 2.48 8.37
N GLY A 9 4.89 1.24 8.85
CA GLY A 9 4.71 0.92 10.26
C GLY A 9 6.00 1.05 11.06
N PRO A 10 6.03 1.85 12.15
CA PRO A 10 7.24 2.07 12.94
C PRO A 10 7.74 0.80 13.65
N CYS A 11 6.89 -0.22 13.78
CA CYS A 11 7.24 -1.49 14.41
C CYS A 11 7.88 -2.49 13.43
N GLN A 12 7.84 -2.21 12.14
CA GLN A 12 8.40 -3.11 11.13
C GLN A 12 9.91 -2.92 11.00
N MET A 13 10.61 -4.03 10.92
CA MET A 13 12.04 -3.99 10.66
C MET A 13 12.28 -3.45 9.24
N GLY A 14 13.14 -2.44 9.15
CA GLY A 14 13.44 -1.80 7.87
C GLY A 14 12.39 -0.79 7.42
N HIS A 15 11.45 -0.39 8.29
CA HIS A 15 10.50 0.69 7.95
C HIS A 15 11.23 1.94 7.47
N LYS A 16 10.56 2.70 6.63
CA LYS A 16 11.13 3.87 5.94
C LYS A 16 10.12 5.00 5.87
N THR A 17 10.60 6.18 5.56
CA THR A 17 9.72 7.24 5.08
C THR A 17 9.14 6.86 3.72
N ALA A 18 8.02 7.47 3.34
CA ALA A 18 7.37 7.19 2.06
C ALA A 18 8.31 7.46 0.87
N ALA A 19 9.08 8.56 0.93
CA ALA A 19 10.03 8.91 -0.13
C ALA A 19 11.19 7.89 -0.24
N GLU A 20 11.77 7.48 0.89
CA GLU A 20 12.82 6.47 0.91
C GLU A 20 12.32 5.13 0.38
N TYR A 21 11.14 4.71 0.85
CA TYR A 21 10.55 3.46 0.42
C TYR A 21 10.17 3.50 -1.06
N GLY A 22 9.51 4.53 -1.52
CA GLY A 22 9.09 4.70 -2.91
C GLY A 22 10.27 4.59 -3.87
N ARG A 23 11.38 5.24 -3.53
CA ARG A 23 12.60 5.17 -4.34
C ARG A 23 13.20 3.76 -4.38
N VAL A 24 13.32 3.11 -3.22
CA VAL A 24 13.84 1.73 -3.16
C VAL A 24 12.93 0.76 -3.90
N ALA A 25 11.62 0.89 -3.75
CA ALA A 25 10.65 0.06 -4.45
C ALA A 25 10.74 0.24 -5.98
N ALA A 26 10.85 1.48 -6.46
CA ALA A 26 10.98 1.78 -7.88
C ALA A 26 12.26 1.16 -8.47
N GLU A 27 13.39 1.34 -7.81
CA GLU A 27 14.67 0.81 -8.27
C GLU A 27 14.71 -0.72 -8.22
N THR A 28 14.13 -1.33 -7.17
CA THR A 28 14.04 -2.78 -7.02
C THR A 28 13.15 -3.38 -8.11
N ALA A 29 11.97 -2.80 -8.34
CA ALA A 29 11.06 -3.27 -9.39
C ALA A 29 11.72 -3.19 -10.77
N ARG A 30 12.40 -2.08 -11.05
CA ARG A 30 13.13 -1.90 -12.32
C ARG A 30 14.19 -2.96 -12.52
N LEU A 31 14.99 -3.26 -11.48
CA LEU A 31 16.03 -4.28 -11.56
C LEU A 31 15.43 -5.68 -11.75
N MET A 32 14.37 -5.99 -11.00
CA MET A 32 13.69 -7.29 -11.13
C MET A 32 13.13 -7.51 -12.54
N LYS A 33 12.48 -6.49 -13.11
CA LYS A 33 11.93 -6.53 -14.47
C LYS A 33 13.02 -6.55 -15.56
N PHE A 34 14.17 -5.98 -15.27
CA PHE A 34 15.33 -6.12 -16.15
C PHE A 34 15.83 -7.57 -16.21
N MET A 35 15.83 -8.25 -15.06
CA MET A 35 16.23 -9.66 -14.98
C MET A 35 15.18 -10.62 -15.55
N ASP A 36 13.91 -10.32 -15.31
CA ASP A 36 12.76 -11.10 -15.77
C ASP A 36 11.61 -10.16 -16.12
N PRO A 37 11.40 -9.86 -17.42
CA PRO A 37 10.34 -8.94 -17.86
C PRO A 37 8.92 -9.38 -17.52
N GLU A 38 8.70 -10.65 -17.21
CA GLU A 38 7.38 -11.19 -16.88
C GLU A 38 7.06 -11.08 -15.37
N VAL A 39 8.02 -10.64 -14.55
CA VAL A 39 7.78 -10.52 -13.11
C VAL A 39 6.81 -9.38 -12.80
N GLU A 40 5.85 -9.65 -11.93
CA GLU A 40 4.96 -8.64 -11.37
C GLU A 40 5.40 -8.27 -9.96
N THR A 41 5.32 -6.99 -9.62
CA THR A 41 5.77 -6.43 -8.36
C THR A 41 4.65 -5.69 -7.64
N VAL A 42 4.65 -5.78 -6.31
CA VAL A 42 3.67 -5.15 -5.42
C VAL A 42 4.40 -4.23 -4.46
N ALA A 43 4.10 -2.94 -4.53
CA ALA A 43 4.57 -1.98 -3.52
C ALA A 43 3.66 -1.99 -2.29
N CYS A 44 4.18 -1.61 -1.13
CA CYS A 44 3.39 -1.47 0.09
C CYS A 44 2.59 -0.16 0.07
N GLY A 45 1.27 -0.25 0.17
CA GLY A 45 0.43 0.83 0.62
C GLY A 45 0.36 0.86 2.16
N SER A 46 -0.55 1.64 2.70
CA SER A 46 -0.72 1.78 4.15
C SER A 46 -1.03 0.44 4.82
N SER A 47 -0.44 0.24 5.98
CA SER A 47 -0.66 -0.94 6.82
C SER A 47 -2.04 -0.94 7.50
N SER A 48 -2.75 0.18 7.47
CA SER A 48 -4.12 0.34 7.97
C SER A 48 -4.68 1.67 7.47
N LEU A 49 -6.00 1.74 7.32
CA LEU A 49 -6.72 2.98 7.01
C LEU A 49 -6.52 4.06 8.10
N GLU A 50 -6.31 3.62 9.33
CA GLU A 50 -6.13 4.50 10.49
C GLU A 50 -4.70 5.04 10.64
N MET A 51 -3.77 4.67 9.78
CA MET A 51 -2.42 5.23 9.82
C MET A 51 -2.44 6.74 9.59
N SER A 52 -1.71 7.47 10.43
CA SER A 52 -1.59 8.93 10.31
C SER A 52 -0.98 9.37 8.99
N THR A 53 -0.29 8.47 8.31
CA THR A 53 0.35 8.69 7.00
C THR A 53 -0.54 8.29 5.83
N PHE A 54 -1.74 7.72 6.08
CA PHE A 54 -2.65 7.34 5.01
C PHE A 54 -2.89 8.50 4.02
N GLY A 55 -2.89 8.18 2.77
CA GLY A 55 -3.03 9.14 1.68
C GLY A 55 -1.71 9.77 1.26
N SER A 56 -0.98 10.37 2.18
CA SER A 56 0.35 10.94 1.90
C SER A 56 1.38 9.84 1.61
N TRP A 57 1.27 8.70 2.28
CA TRP A 57 2.11 7.53 2.01
C TRP A 57 1.92 7.04 0.58
N GLU A 58 0.68 6.72 0.19
CA GLU A 58 0.36 6.23 -1.14
C GLU A 58 0.80 7.20 -2.22
N TYR A 59 0.46 8.49 -2.05
CA TYR A 59 0.81 9.52 -3.03
C TYR A 59 2.34 9.59 -3.23
N THR A 60 3.10 9.67 -2.15
CA THR A 60 4.56 9.82 -2.23
C THR A 60 5.23 8.56 -2.78
N VAL A 61 4.80 7.38 -2.36
CA VAL A 61 5.34 6.11 -2.88
C VAL A 61 5.05 5.97 -4.37
N LEU A 62 3.83 6.30 -4.79
CA LEU A 62 3.44 6.19 -6.19
C LEU A 62 4.09 7.27 -7.06
N ASP A 63 4.32 8.48 -6.54
CA ASP A 63 5.05 9.52 -7.27
C ASP A 63 6.44 9.04 -7.72
N GLU A 64 7.08 8.21 -6.91
CA GLU A 64 8.38 7.59 -7.23
C GLU A 64 8.26 6.30 -8.05
N ALA A 65 7.26 5.47 -7.81
CA ALA A 65 7.23 4.09 -8.25
C ALA A 65 6.11 3.72 -9.23
N TYR A 66 5.20 4.63 -9.56
CA TYR A 66 3.99 4.32 -10.35
C TYR A 66 4.28 3.53 -11.63
N ASP A 67 5.27 3.97 -12.40
CA ASP A 67 5.60 3.36 -13.69
C ASP A 67 6.40 2.04 -13.56
N GLN A 68 6.81 1.68 -12.36
CA GLN A 68 7.70 0.53 -12.12
C GLN A 68 6.99 -0.64 -11.46
N VAL A 69 5.92 -0.39 -10.70
CA VAL A 69 5.20 -1.44 -9.96
C VAL A 69 3.86 -1.76 -10.63
N ASP A 70 3.38 -2.97 -10.42
CA ASP A 70 2.12 -3.43 -11.03
C ASP A 70 0.94 -3.28 -10.07
N TYR A 71 1.18 -3.41 -8.77
CA TYR A 71 0.15 -3.39 -7.74
C TYR A 71 0.61 -2.62 -6.50
N LEU A 72 -0.37 -2.15 -5.74
CA LEU A 72 -0.18 -1.57 -4.40
C LEU A 72 -0.98 -2.40 -3.40
N SER A 73 -0.33 -2.88 -2.34
CA SER A 73 -1.01 -3.66 -1.30
C SER A 73 -1.64 -2.77 -0.25
N LEU A 74 -2.75 -3.23 0.32
CA LEU A 74 -3.44 -2.57 1.42
C LEU A 74 -3.73 -3.61 2.51
N HIS A 75 -3.61 -3.21 3.76
CA HIS A 75 -3.87 -4.07 4.90
C HIS A 75 -4.93 -3.46 5.81
N GLN A 76 -5.80 -4.29 6.35
CA GLN A 76 -6.77 -3.89 7.36
C GLN A 76 -7.19 -5.11 8.17
N TYR A 77 -7.20 -4.95 9.49
CA TYR A 77 -7.72 -5.94 10.40
C TYR A 77 -9.08 -5.50 10.93
N TYR A 78 -9.99 -6.45 11.03
CA TYR A 78 -11.32 -6.25 11.62
C TYR A 78 -11.51 -7.23 12.76
N GLY A 79 -12.10 -6.76 13.86
CA GLY A 79 -12.36 -7.59 15.04
C GLY A 79 -13.78 -7.40 15.56
N ASN A 80 -14.34 -8.47 16.13
CA ASN A 80 -15.66 -8.43 16.76
C ASN A 80 -15.53 -8.22 18.27
N GLN A 81 -14.86 -7.17 18.69
CA GLN A 81 -14.57 -6.89 20.09
C GLN A 81 -15.83 -6.51 20.89
N ALA A 82 -16.78 -5.85 20.24
CA ALA A 82 -18.05 -5.46 20.86
C ALA A 82 -19.08 -6.59 20.91
N GLY A 83 -18.84 -7.73 20.26
CA GLY A 83 -19.76 -8.86 20.18
C GLY A 83 -20.98 -8.61 19.30
N ASP A 84 -21.00 -7.53 18.51
CA ASP A 84 -22.05 -7.26 17.52
C ASP A 84 -21.68 -7.88 16.18
N THR A 85 -22.27 -9.04 15.92
CA THR A 85 -21.99 -9.80 14.70
C THR A 85 -22.44 -9.07 13.44
N ALA A 86 -23.53 -8.35 13.48
CA ALA A 86 -24.03 -7.62 12.32
C ALA A 86 -23.08 -6.49 11.93
N ASP A 87 -22.61 -5.71 12.90
CA ASP A 87 -21.62 -4.67 12.69
C ASP A 87 -20.30 -5.25 12.18
N PHE A 88 -19.82 -6.33 12.80
CA PHE A 88 -18.60 -7.00 12.36
C PHE A 88 -18.69 -7.50 10.90
N LEU A 89 -19.82 -8.08 10.50
CA LEU A 89 -20.02 -8.55 9.13
C LEU A 89 -20.10 -7.38 8.12
N ALA A 90 -20.51 -6.19 8.58
CA ALA A 90 -20.58 -5.00 7.75
C ALA A 90 -19.21 -4.30 7.60
N CYS A 91 -18.18 -4.66 8.37
CA CYS A 91 -16.86 -4.02 8.34
C CYS A 91 -16.17 -4.09 6.97
N SER A 92 -16.53 -5.06 6.12
CA SER A 92 -16.00 -5.18 4.76
C SER A 92 -16.25 -3.91 3.91
N LYS A 93 -17.30 -3.14 4.24
CA LYS A 93 -17.53 -1.84 3.60
C LYS A 93 -16.36 -0.87 3.83
N GLY A 94 -15.72 -0.93 4.99
CA GLY A 94 -14.53 -0.14 5.27
C GLY A 94 -13.37 -0.43 4.31
N MET A 95 -13.23 -1.70 3.89
CA MET A 95 -12.23 -2.06 2.88
C MET A 95 -12.59 -1.49 1.51
N ASP A 96 -13.87 -1.48 1.13
CA ASP A 96 -14.31 -0.86 -0.12
C ASP A 96 -13.98 0.64 -0.13
N ASP A 97 -14.23 1.34 0.98
CA ASP A 97 -13.90 2.76 1.12
C ASP A 97 -12.38 2.98 1.07
N PHE A 98 -11.60 2.10 1.69
CA PHE A 98 -10.14 2.15 1.66
C PHE A 98 -9.62 1.98 0.21
N ILE A 99 -10.07 0.97 -0.49
CA ILE A 99 -9.69 0.71 -1.88
C ILE A 99 -10.07 1.92 -2.77
N SER A 100 -11.29 2.43 -2.63
CA SER A 100 -11.77 3.58 -3.42
C SER A 100 -10.94 4.83 -3.19
N GLY A 101 -10.54 5.08 -1.93
CA GLY A 101 -9.65 6.18 -1.58
C GLY A 101 -8.29 6.05 -2.26
N VAL A 102 -7.69 4.86 -2.20
CA VAL A 102 -6.39 4.61 -2.82
C VAL A 102 -6.45 4.68 -4.34
N VAL A 103 -7.51 4.17 -4.96
CA VAL A 103 -7.73 4.30 -6.42
C VAL A 103 -7.74 5.78 -6.82
N SER A 104 -8.43 6.62 -6.05
CA SER A 104 -8.46 8.07 -6.31
C SER A 104 -7.06 8.71 -6.21
N ILE A 105 -6.21 8.23 -5.30
CA ILE A 105 -4.82 8.68 -5.18
C ILE A 105 -4.00 8.22 -6.38
N CYS A 106 -4.15 6.96 -6.79
CA CYS A 106 -3.50 6.44 -7.99
C CYS A 106 -3.83 7.26 -9.23
N ASP A 107 -5.11 7.62 -9.40
CA ASP A 107 -5.56 8.45 -10.51
C ASP A 107 -4.96 9.86 -10.46
N ALA A 108 -4.84 10.43 -9.26
CA ALA A 108 -4.21 11.74 -9.07
C ALA A 108 -2.72 11.74 -9.41
N VAL A 109 -1.99 10.70 -9.04
CA VAL A 109 -0.56 10.55 -9.38
C VAL A 109 -0.39 10.37 -10.89
N LYS A 110 -1.24 9.56 -11.50
CA LYS A 110 -1.20 9.30 -12.94
C LYS A 110 -1.47 10.55 -13.79
N ALA A 111 -2.29 11.43 -13.28
CA ALA A 111 -2.62 12.67 -13.99
C ALA A 111 -1.43 13.63 -14.02
#